data_88c536778ea0959e13656cd9e720c45b
#
_entry.id   88c536778ea0959e13656cd9e720c45b
#
_cell.length_a   1.000
_cell.length_b   1.000
_cell.length_c   1.000
_cell.angle_alpha   90.00
_cell.angle_beta   90.00
_cell.angle_gamma   90.00
#
_symmetry.space_group_name_H-M   'P 1'
#
loop_
_entity.id
_entity.type
_entity.pdbx_description
1 polymer ?
#
loop_
_entity_poly.entity_id
_entity_poly.type
_entity_poly.pdbx_seq_one_letter_code
_entity_poly.pdbx_strand_id
1 'polypeptide(L)'
;MIEKIVSRNIGAESVKPGEIVTVNVDRVMIHDISIPFVAEKFDEMGFTKLWDPDKVVLIYDHMVPASTVDDIRHFKIGDAFAKKHGMKHVHRSDGICHQLMTECGYAKPGDIVFGTDSHTTTYGCVGCFSSGIGY
;
A
#
# COMPACT_ATOMS: atom_id res chain seq x y z
N MET A 1 -18.02 3.37 12.55
CA MET A 1 -17.63 2.50 11.40
C MET A 1 -16.25 1.92 11.61
N ILE A 2 -15.23 2.73 11.88
CA ILE A 2 -13.84 2.29 12.12
C ILE A 2 -13.77 1.22 13.21
N GLU A 3 -14.41 1.46 14.34
CA GLU A 3 -14.47 0.49 15.46
C GLU A 3 -15.00 -0.88 15.01
N LYS A 4 -16.01 -0.92 14.12
CA LYS A 4 -16.55 -2.18 13.58
C LYS A 4 -15.55 -2.89 12.66
N ILE A 5 -14.82 -2.15 11.83
CA ILE A 5 -13.81 -2.72 10.95
C ILE A 5 -12.68 -3.31 11.78
N VAL A 6 -12.18 -2.53 12.73
CA VAL A 6 -11.05 -2.94 13.58
C VAL A 6 -11.43 -4.12 14.47
N SER A 7 -12.58 -4.06 15.18
CA SER A 7 -13.00 -5.18 16.05
C SER A 7 -13.19 -6.47 15.28
N ARG A 8 -13.79 -6.42 14.07
CA ARG A 8 -13.92 -7.60 13.19
C ARG A 8 -12.56 -8.14 12.76
N ASN A 9 -11.62 -7.26 12.41
CA ASN A 9 -10.30 -7.65 11.94
C ASN A 9 -9.48 -8.39 13.01
N ILE A 10 -9.58 -7.97 14.26
CA ILE A 10 -8.86 -8.57 15.40
C ILE A 10 -9.67 -9.64 16.14
N GLY A 11 -10.90 -9.90 15.71
CA GLY A 11 -11.78 -10.88 16.37
C GLY A 11 -12.27 -10.48 17.76
N ALA A 12 -12.32 -9.16 18.06
CA ALA A 12 -12.82 -8.63 19.33
C ALA A 12 -14.32 -8.26 19.21
N GLU A 13 -15.03 -8.31 20.33
CA GLU A 13 -16.44 -7.88 20.40
C GLU A 13 -16.58 -6.38 20.12
N SER A 14 -15.67 -5.57 20.65
CA SER A 14 -15.62 -4.13 20.42
C SER A 14 -14.21 -3.60 20.66
N VAL A 15 -13.94 -2.39 20.12
CA VAL A 15 -12.76 -1.59 20.41
C VAL A 15 -13.21 -0.17 20.73
N LYS A 16 -12.42 0.56 21.52
CA LYS A 16 -12.73 1.93 21.94
C LYS A 16 -11.63 2.89 21.51
N PRO A 17 -11.95 4.17 21.25
CA PRO A 17 -10.93 5.19 21.04
C PRO A 17 -9.92 5.24 22.18
N GLY A 18 -8.64 5.31 21.86
CA GLY A 18 -7.53 5.31 22.82
C GLY A 18 -6.94 3.92 23.12
N GLU A 19 -7.57 2.83 22.71
CA GLU A 19 -6.99 1.50 22.80
C GLU A 19 -5.91 1.29 21.73
N ILE A 20 -4.81 0.64 22.11
CA ILE A 20 -3.76 0.20 21.19
C ILE A 20 -4.08 -1.25 20.81
N VAL A 21 -4.26 -1.50 19.51
CA VAL A 21 -4.60 -2.81 18.98
C VAL A 21 -3.66 -3.20 17.85
N THR A 22 -3.42 -4.50 17.69
CA THR A 22 -2.67 -5.04 16.55
C THR A 22 -3.66 -5.53 15.49
N VAL A 23 -3.57 -4.98 14.29
CA VAL A 23 -4.46 -5.32 13.17
C VAL A 23 -3.76 -6.16 12.13
N ASN A 24 -4.54 -6.98 11.42
CA ASN A 24 -4.08 -7.65 10.21
C ASN A 24 -4.29 -6.72 9.02
N VAL A 25 -3.22 -6.42 8.28
CA VAL A 25 -3.29 -5.55 7.10
C VAL A 25 -3.79 -6.36 5.91
N ASP A 26 -4.85 -5.87 5.26
CA ASP A 26 -5.45 -6.55 4.11
C ASP A 26 -4.75 -6.16 2.81
N ARG A 27 -4.30 -4.91 2.71
CA ARG A 27 -3.64 -4.40 1.50
C ARG A 27 -2.62 -3.29 1.83
N VAL A 28 -1.53 -3.26 1.06
CA VAL A 28 -0.56 -2.15 1.06
C VAL A 28 -0.43 -1.60 -0.34
N MET A 29 -0.48 -0.28 -0.47
CA MET A 29 -0.20 0.44 -1.71
C MET A 29 1.14 1.17 -1.58
N ILE A 30 1.99 1.02 -2.59
CA ILE A 30 3.26 1.74 -2.73
C ILE A 30 3.24 2.47 -4.07
N HIS A 31 3.58 3.75 -4.08
CA HIS A 31 3.74 4.49 -5.34
C HIS A 31 5.22 4.68 -5.71
N ASP A 32 5.46 5.12 -6.94
CA ASP A 32 6.79 5.24 -7.55
C ASP A 32 7.77 6.16 -6.80
N ILE A 33 7.30 7.25 -6.21
CA ILE A 33 8.17 8.13 -5.41
C ILE A 33 8.73 7.41 -4.19
N SER A 34 7.92 6.60 -3.53
CA SER A 34 8.26 5.99 -2.24
C SER A 34 9.00 4.67 -2.36
N ILE A 35 8.89 3.95 -3.49
CA ILE A 35 9.45 2.60 -3.60
C ILE A 35 10.96 2.52 -3.37
N PRO A 36 11.82 3.50 -3.74
CA PRO A 36 13.23 3.43 -3.40
C PRO A 36 13.49 3.42 -1.90
N PHE A 37 12.76 4.26 -1.15
CA PHE A 37 12.90 4.35 0.30
C PHE A 37 12.36 3.10 0.99
N VAL A 38 11.24 2.57 0.51
CA VAL A 38 10.68 1.30 1.00
C VAL A 38 11.68 0.16 0.79
N ALA A 39 12.29 0.06 -0.38
CA ALA A 39 13.27 -0.98 -0.71
C ALA A 39 14.52 -0.87 0.17
N GLU A 40 15.03 0.36 0.37
CA GLU A 40 16.17 0.61 1.24
C GLU A 40 15.88 0.20 2.69
N LYS A 41 14.75 0.65 3.25
CA LYS A 41 14.36 0.31 4.62
C LYS A 41 14.08 -1.17 4.82
N PHE A 42 13.49 -1.80 3.82
CA PHE A 42 13.24 -3.24 3.83
C PHE A 42 14.54 -4.05 3.93
N ASP A 43 15.55 -3.66 3.16
CA ASP A 43 16.88 -4.29 3.21
C ASP A 43 17.63 -3.93 4.52
N GLU A 44 17.58 -2.68 5.01
CA GLU A 44 18.16 -2.25 6.30
C GLU A 44 17.59 -3.03 7.49
N MET A 45 16.30 -3.31 7.48
CA MET A 45 15.63 -4.10 8.53
C MET A 45 15.93 -5.61 8.42
N GLY A 46 16.68 -6.04 7.42
CA GLY A 46 17.05 -7.44 7.20
C GLY A 46 15.91 -8.33 6.70
N PHE A 47 14.85 -7.76 6.16
CA PHE A 47 13.77 -8.53 5.58
C PHE A 47 14.18 -9.15 4.25
N THR A 48 13.87 -10.43 4.07
CA THR A 48 14.21 -11.18 2.86
C THR A 48 13.01 -11.47 1.97
N LYS A 49 11.81 -11.35 2.49
CA LYS A 49 10.54 -11.62 1.76
C LYS A 49 9.39 -10.78 2.29
N LEU A 50 8.46 -10.45 1.41
CA LEU A 50 7.16 -9.89 1.80
C LEU A 50 6.35 -10.96 2.55
N TRP A 51 5.48 -10.51 3.49
CA TRP A 51 4.60 -11.45 4.21
C TRP A 51 3.58 -12.10 3.27
N ASP A 52 3.09 -11.34 2.28
CA ASP A 52 2.19 -11.81 1.22
C ASP A 52 2.34 -10.89 0.00
N PRO A 53 3.04 -11.34 -1.07
CA PRO A 53 3.22 -10.54 -2.29
C PRO A 53 1.92 -10.17 -3.01
N ASP A 54 0.83 -10.94 -2.80
CA ASP A 54 -0.47 -10.64 -3.41
C ASP A 54 -1.20 -9.49 -2.71
N LYS A 55 -0.77 -9.13 -1.51
CA LYS A 55 -1.34 -8.02 -0.74
C LYS A 55 -0.66 -6.68 -0.97
N VAL A 56 0.44 -6.66 -1.71
CA VAL A 56 1.20 -5.43 -1.99
C VAL A 56 0.98 -5.02 -3.44
N VAL A 57 0.53 -3.77 -3.63
CA VAL A 57 0.28 -3.18 -4.94
C VAL A 57 1.27 -2.05 -5.17
N LEU A 58 2.06 -2.12 -6.24
CA LEU A 58 2.97 -1.07 -6.68
C LEU A 58 2.36 -0.34 -7.87
N ILE A 59 2.26 0.98 -7.77
CA ILE A 59 1.65 1.80 -8.81
C ILE A 59 2.60 2.94 -9.19
N TYR A 60 2.86 3.07 -10.49
CA TYR A 60 3.63 4.15 -11.07
C TYR A 60 2.67 5.18 -11.65
N ASP A 61 2.49 6.32 -10.95
CA ASP A 61 1.54 7.37 -11.35
C ASP A 61 2.01 8.80 -11.06
N HIS A 62 2.91 9.01 -10.10
CA HIS A 62 3.38 10.33 -9.72
C HIS A 62 4.49 10.85 -10.64
N MET A 63 5.34 9.96 -11.15
CA MET A 63 6.45 10.28 -12.05
C MET A 63 6.23 9.76 -13.49
N VAL A 64 4.99 9.47 -13.86
CA VAL A 64 4.65 8.94 -15.18
C VAL A 64 3.92 10.03 -15.99
N PRO A 65 4.40 10.34 -17.22
CA PRO A 65 5.63 9.85 -17.84
C PRO A 65 6.89 10.38 -17.16
N ALA A 66 7.96 9.58 -17.17
CA ALA A 66 9.25 9.99 -16.60
C ALA A 66 9.75 11.27 -17.27
N SER A 67 10.09 12.28 -16.49
CA SER A 67 10.59 13.57 -16.94
C SER A 67 12.09 13.75 -16.72
N THR A 68 12.66 12.92 -15.87
CA THR A 68 14.09 12.96 -15.50
C THR A 68 14.73 11.58 -15.50
N VAL A 69 16.06 11.53 -15.45
CA VAL A 69 16.82 10.29 -15.30
C VAL A 69 16.57 9.65 -13.95
N ASP A 70 16.33 10.47 -12.91
CA ASP A 70 16.04 9.98 -11.57
C ASP A 70 14.67 9.29 -11.51
N ASP A 71 13.66 9.76 -12.22
CA ASP A 71 12.36 9.09 -12.32
C ASP A 71 12.55 7.64 -12.86
N ILE A 72 13.37 7.51 -13.92
CA ILE A 72 13.69 6.19 -14.49
C ILE A 72 14.44 5.31 -13.49
N ARG A 73 15.29 5.90 -12.64
CA ARG A 73 15.98 5.16 -11.57
C ARG A 73 14.99 4.61 -10.55
N HIS A 74 13.99 5.40 -10.14
CA HIS A 74 12.92 4.95 -9.26
C HIS A 74 12.18 3.75 -9.85
N PHE A 75 11.83 3.81 -11.13
CA PHE A 75 11.16 2.70 -11.82
C PHE A 75 12.00 1.43 -11.83
N LYS A 76 13.31 1.54 -12.12
CA LYS A 76 14.21 0.39 -12.09
C LYS A 76 14.32 -0.24 -10.71
N ILE A 77 14.37 0.57 -9.65
CA ILE A 77 14.38 0.07 -8.26
C ILE A 77 13.08 -0.65 -7.95
N GLY A 78 11.94 -0.05 -8.28
CA GLY A 78 10.63 -0.65 -8.06
C GLY A 78 10.45 -1.96 -8.82
N ASP A 79 10.87 -2.01 -10.08
CA ASP A 79 10.82 -3.23 -10.90
C ASP A 79 11.69 -4.35 -10.33
N ALA A 80 12.91 -4.00 -9.89
CA ALA A 80 13.81 -4.95 -9.26
C ALA A 80 13.24 -5.49 -7.94
N PHE A 81 12.67 -4.61 -7.11
CA PHE A 81 12.02 -4.98 -5.86
C PHE A 81 10.81 -5.89 -6.10
N ALA A 82 9.93 -5.50 -7.01
CA ALA A 82 8.74 -6.29 -7.36
C ALA A 82 9.11 -7.69 -7.87
N LYS A 83 10.13 -7.77 -8.74
CA LYS A 83 10.63 -9.04 -9.25
C LYS A 83 11.28 -9.89 -8.16
N LYS A 84 12.15 -9.28 -7.32
CA LYS A 84 12.85 -9.96 -6.20
C LYS A 84 11.85 -10.60 -5.25
N HIS A 85 10.76 -9.92 -4.96
CA HIS A 85 9.78 -10.33 -3.95
C HIS A 85 8.52 -10.98 -4.51
N GLY A 86 8.45 -11.21 -5.83
CA GLY A 86 7.34 -11.92 -6.46
C GLY A 86 6.01 -11.16 -6.44
N MET A 87 6.03 -9.82 -6.45
CA MET A 87 4.81 -9.01 -6.49
C MET A 87 4.07 -9.23 -7.79
N LYS A 88 2.76 -9.44 -7.70
CA LYS A 88 1.88 -9.69 -8.87
C LYS A 88 1.15 -8.44 -9.34
N HIS A 89 0.94 -7.49 -8.45
CA HIS A 89 0.17 -6.29 -8.72
C HIS A 89 1.11 -5.10 -8.91
N VAL A 90 1.50 -4.90 -10.16
CA VAL A 90 2.38 -3.78 -10.58
C VAL A 90 1.72 -3.06 -11.75
N HIS A 91 1.31 -1.82 -11.54
CA HIS A 91 0.65 -0.97 -12.52
C HIS A 91 1.59 0.09 -13.07
N ARG A 92 1.64 0.20 -14.40
CA ARG A 92 2.46 1.20 -15.11
C ARG A 92 1.59 1.95 -16.08
N SER A 93 1.43 3.25 -15.86
CA SER A 93 0.63 4.11 -16.75
C SER A 93 -0.84 3.68 -16.90
N ASP A 94 -1.36 2.89 -15.95
CA ASP A 94 -2.74 2.37 -16.02
C ASP A 94 -3.74 3.37 -15.43
N GLY A 95 -3.28 4.30 -14.61
CA GLY A 95 -4.09 5.33 -13.96
C GLY A 95 -3.51 5.80 -12.63
N ILE A 96 -4.25 6.64 -11.94
CA ILE A 96 -3.92 7.21 -10.64
C ILE A 96 -4.06 6.12 -9.56
N CYS A 97 -3.10 6.04 -8.63
CA CYS A 97 -3.04 4.99 -7.61
C CYS A 97 -4.33 4.86 -6.81
N HIS A 98 -4.91 5.96 -6.37
CA HIS A 98 -6.13 5.93 -5.55
C HIS A 98 -7.35 5.45 -6.33
N GLN A 99 -7.40 5.73 -7.63
CA GLN A 99 -8.45 5.26 -8.50
C GLN A 99 -8.30 3.77 -8.80
N LEU A 100 -7.09 3.32 -9.17
CA LEU A 100 -6.80 1.91 -9.42
C LEU A 100 -7.08 1.02 -8.19
N MET A 101 -6.70 1.49 -7.00
CA MET A 101 -6.96 0.75 -5.76
C MET A 101 -8.44 0.46 -5.54
N THR A 102 -9.31 1.37 -5.94
CA THR A 102 -10.77 1.21 -5.81
C THR A 102 -11.37 0.47 -7.00
N GLU A 103 -11.04 0.84 -8.23
CA GLU A 103 -11.63 0.28 -9.45
C GLU A 103 -11.21 -1.17 -9.72
N CYS A 104 -9.95 -1.52 -9.41
CA CYS A 104 -9.46 -2.89 -9.54
C CYS A 104 -9.85 -3.79 -8.34
N GLY A 105 -10.57 -3.25 -7.35
CA GLY A 105 -11.03 -4.01 -6.19
C GLY A 105 -9.92 -4.42 -5.24
N TYR A 106 -8.82 -3.66 -5.18
CA TYR A 106 -7.78 -3.86 -4.19
C TYR A 106 -8.22 -3.38 -2.81
N ALA A 107 -8.95 -2.26 -2.75
CA ALA A 107 -9.57 -1.75 -1.54
C ALA A 107 -11.05 -2.16 -1.52
N LYS A 108 -11.47 -2.91 -0.50
CA LYS A 108 -12.83 -3.46 -0.38
C LYS A 108 -13.48 -3.03 0.93
N PRO A 109 -14.81 -2.95 0.99
CA PRO A 109 -15.51 -2.62 2.22
C PRO A 109 -15.09 -3.52 3.39
N GLY A 110 -14.65 -2.91 4.47
CA GLY A 110 -14.21 -3.60 5.67
C GLY A 110 -12.73 -3.96 5.72
N ASP A 111 -11.95 -3.67 4.66
CA ASP A 111 -10.51 -3.89 4.64
C ASP A 111 -9.76 -2.84 5.47
N ILE A 112 -8.59 -3.23 5.96
CA ILE A 112 -7.57 -2.35 6.53
C ILE A 112 -6.47 -2.17 5.48
N VAL A 113 -6.32 -0.93 5.00
CA VAL A 113 -5.43 -0.59 3.89
C VAL A 113 -4.45 0.50 4.31
N PHE A 114 -3.17 0.25 4.14
CA PHE A 114 -2.13 1.25 4.31
C PHE A 114 -1.45 1.60 2.98
N GLY A 115 -0.96 2.82 2.89
CA GLY A 115 -0.22 3.26 1.70
C GLY A 115 0.87 4.26 2.05
N THR A 116 1.80 4.42 1.13
CA THR A 116 2.90 5.39 1.27
C THR A 116 2.47 6.82 0.96
N ASP A 117 1.31 7.01 0.35
CA ASP A 117 0.74 8.33 0.05
C ASP A 117 -0.22 8.81 1.14
N SER A 118 -0.19 10.12 1.42
CA SER A 118 -1.05 10.76 2.43
C SER A 118 -2.54 10.69 2.11
N HIS A 119 -2.91 10.62 0.82
CA HIS A 119 -4.29 10.51 0.37
C HIS A 119 -4.84 9.08 0.39
N THR A 120 -4.10 8.11 0.92
CA THR A 120 -4.56 6.73 1.11
C THR A 120 -5.88 6.67 1.89
N THR A 121 -6.17 7.65 2.74
CA THR A 121 -7.44 7.81 3.46
C THR A 121 -8.67 7.84 2.54
N THR A 122 -8.48 8.14 1.24
CA THR A 122 -9.53 8.15 0.22
C THR A 122 -10.30 6.82 0.15
N TYR A 123 -9.66 5.68 0.46
CA TYR A 123 -10.34 4.38 0.40
C TYR A 123 -11.44 4.20 1.48
N GLY A 124 -11.53 5.15 2.40
CA GLY A 124 -12.70 5.28 3.28
C GLY A 124 -14.01 5.46 2.51
N CYS A 125 -13.96 6.01 1.28
CA CYS A 125 -15.13 6.18 0.41
C CYS A 125 -15.79 4.85 -0.01
N VAL A 126 -15.00 3.77 -0.07
CA VAL A 126 -15.50 2.41 -0.33
C VAL A 126 -15.64 1.57 0.94
N GLY A 127 -15.54 2.19 2.13
CA GLY A 127 -15.78 1.53 3.40
C GLY A 127 -14.58 0.80 4.00
N CYS A 128 -13.36 1.18 3.63
CA CYS A 128 -12.13 0.72 4.27
C CYS A 128 -11.80 1.54 5.53
N PHE A 129 -11.02 0.94 6.44
CA PHE A 129 -10.14 1.70 7.30
C PHE A 129 -8.81 1.88 6.58
N SER A 130 -8.49 3.11 6.21
CA SER A 130 -7.28 3.37 5.42
C SER A 130 -6.50 4.59 5.90
N SER A 131 -5.18 4.51 5.82
CA SER A 131 -4.29 5.60 6.23
C SER A 131 -2.99 5.59 5.43
N GLY A 132 -2.49 6.79 5.15
CA GLY A 132 -1.12 6.98 4.73
C GLY A 132 -0.18 6.87 5.93
N ILE A 133 0.87 6.08 5.77
CA ILE A 133 1.87 5.84 6.84
C ILE A 133 3.27 6.32 6.45
N GLY A 134 3.43 6.86 5.22
CA GLY A 134 4.74 7.23 4.68
C GLY A 134 5.62 6.01 4.35
N TYR A 135 6.92 6.17 4.50
CA TYR A 135 7.95 5.17 4.17
C TYR A 135 9.05 5.16 5.23
#